data_6498002d8015305e49806b7e6a6f615d
#
_entry.id   6498002d8015305e49806b7e6a6f615d
#
_cell.length_a   1.000
_cell.length_b   1.000
_cell.length_c   1.000
_cell.angle_alpha   90.00
_cell.angle_beta   90.00
_cell.angle_gamma   90.00
#
_symmetry.space_group_name_H-M   'P 1'
#
loop_
_entity.id
_entity.type
_entity.pdbx_description
1 polymer ?
#
loop_
_entity_poly.entity_id
_entity_poly.type
_entity_poly.pdbx_seq_one_letter_code
_entity_poly.pdbx_strand_id
1 'polypeptide(L)'
;MKSQKSTMHEQGSCLYLVATPIGNLEDMSVRALRILKEADVIAAEDTRNTKKLCNYFEIDTPLVSYHEHNLEYGGEKLLGYLREGKTVALVSDAGLPCISDPGADIVVKAIEEGFAVVPIPGANAAITALIASGLMPQPFFFYGFLTRNKKERRQQLELLKTTRNDFIL
;
A
#
# COMPACT_ATOMS: atom_id res chain seq x y z
N MET A 1 -6.80 21.60 3.79
CA MET A 1 -6.33 20.39 3.10
C MET A 1 -5.04 20.73 2.37
N LYS A 2 -3.90 20.10 2.72
CA LYS A 2 -2.62 20.33 2.04
C LYS A 2 -2.67 19.57 0.69
N SER A 3 -2.34 20.26 -0.42
CA SER A 3 -2.25 19.64 -1.74
C SER A 3 -0.87 19.02 -1.90
N GLN A 4 -0.81 17.75 -2.32
CA GLN A 4 0.43 17.09 -2.69
C GLN A 4 0.44 16.81 -4.19
N LYS A 5 1.61 16.95 -4.82
CA LYS A 5 1.79 16.63 -6.24
C LYS A 5 2.57 15.34 -6.36
N SER A 6 1.99 14.34 -7.01
CA SER A 6 2.73 13.13 -7.41
C SER A 6 3.59 13.48 -8.62
N THR A 7 4.81 13.96 -8.39
CA THR A 7 5.76 14.31 -9.44
C THR A 7 6.69 13.14 -9.75
N MET A 8 7.31 13.16 -10.94
CA MET A 8 8.24 12.11 -11.36
C MET A 8 9.61 12.23 -10.67
N HIS A 9 9.92 13.40 -10.10
CA HIS A 9 11.19 13.69 -9.42
C HIS A 9 10.91 14.53 -8.17
N GLU A 10 10.74 13.86 -7.04
CA GLU A 10 10.77 14.52 -5.74
C GLU A 10 12.23 14.67 -5.30
N GLN A 11 12.65 15.88 -5.00
CA GLN A 11 13.94 16.14 -4.34
C GLN A 11 13.73 16.21 -2.84
N GLY A 12 14.51 15.45 -2.08
CA GLY A 12 14.43 15.41 -0.62
C GLY A 12 13.75 14.16 -0.07
N SER A 13 13.50 14.16 1.24
CA SER A 13 12.86 13.03 1.93
C SER A 13 11.42 12.84 1.48
N CYS A 14 11.06 11.62 1.18
CA CYS A 14 9.75 11.25 0.65
C CYS A 14 9.34 9.86 1.11
N LEU A 15 8.05 9.70 1.43
CA LEU A 15 7.41 8.40 1.64
C LEU A 15 6.74 7.97 0.33
N TYR A 16 7.28 6.96 -0.33
CA TYR A 16 6.68 6.32 -1.49
C TYR A 16 5.77 5.18 -1.07
N LEU A 17 4.53 5.15 -1.56
CA LEU A 17 3.61 4.04 -1.40
C LEU A 17 3.65 3.21 -2.68
N VAL A 18 4.31 2.05 -2.63
CA VAL A 18 4.64 1.29 -3.84
C VAL A 18 3.78 0.03 -3.93
N ALA A 19 2.98 -0.07 -4.99
CA ALA A 19 2.22 -1.28 -5.28
C ALA A 19 3.16 -2.43 -5.67
N THR A 20 2.88 -3.62 -5.13
CA THR A 20 3.54 -4.89 -5.47
C THR A 20 2.61 -5.78 -6.29
N PRO A 21 3.13 -6.79 -7.02
CA PRO A 21 2.31 -7.69 -7.81
C PRO A 21 1.27 -8.47 -6.98
N ILE A 22 0.13 -8.77 -7.58
CA ILE A 22 -0.97 -9.54 -6.97
C ILE A 22 -1.09 -10.97 -7.52
N GLY A 23 0.00 -11.53 -8.03
CA GLY A 23 0.05 -12.89 -8.57
C GLY A 23 0.89 -13.02 -9.84
N ASN A 24 1.15 -11.94 -10.57
CA ASN A 24 2.01 -11.94 -11.74
C ASN A 24 3.12 -10.89 -11.58
N LEU A 25 4.38 -11.31 -11.62
CA LEU A 25 5.54 -10.43 -11.46
C LEU A 25 5.66 -9.39 -12.61
N GLU A 26 5.09 -9.67 -13.78
CA GLU A 26 5.08 -8.74 -14.92
C GLU A 26 4.22 -7.49 -14.67
N ASP A 27 3.32 -7.52 -13.67
CA ASP A 27 2.50 -6.36 -13.27
C ASP A 27 3.29 -5.32 -12.48
N MET A 28 4.59 -5.56 -12.24
CA MET A 28 5.46 -4.59 -11.58
C MET A 28 5.76 -3.43 -12.53
N SER A 29 5.35 -2.21 -12.14
CA SER A 29 5.60 -1.05 -12.99
C SER A 29 7.08 -0.66 -13.05
N VAL A 30 7.54 -0.15 -14.20
CA VAL A 30 8.92 0.36 -14.36
C VAL A 30 9.24 1.43 -13.31
N ARG A 31 8.27 2.30 -12.98
CA ARG A 31 8.44 3.33 -11.93
C ARG A 31 8.58 2.72 -10.55
N ALA A 32 7.82 1.69 -10.23
CA ALA A 32 7.93 0.98 -8.95
C ALA A 32 9.31 0.34 -8.79
N LEU A 33 9.81 -0.36 -9.83
CA LEU A 33 11.16 -0.94 -9.82
C LEU A 33 12.24 0.11 -9.58
N ARG A 34 12.15 1.24 -10.30
CA ARG A 34 13.10 2.34 -10.14
C ARG A 34 13.08 2.90 -8.70
N ILE A 35 11.89 3.20 -8.17
CA ILE A 35 11.75 3.73 -6.80
C ILE A 35 12.29 2.76 -5.76
N LEU A 36 12.00 1.46 -5.88
CA LEU A 36 12.52 0.45 -4.95
C LEU A 36 14.04 0.31 -5.01
N LYS A 37 14.67 0.54 -6.17
CA LYS A 37 16.14 0.53 -6.33
C LYS A 37 16.79 1.81 -5.81
N GLU A 38 16.12 2.96 -5.92
CA GLU A 38 16.65 4.29 -5.57
C GLU A 38 16.36 4.68 -4.12
N ALA A 39 15.36 4.08 -3.46
CA ALA A 39 15.02 4.38 -2.07
C ALA A 39 16.15 4.00 -1.10
N ASP A 40 16.30 4.77 -0.02
CA ASP A 40 17.29 4.48 1.02
C ASP A 40 16.90 3.26 1.86
N VAL A 41 15.58 3.00 1.97
CA VAL A 41 15.05 1.87 2.72
C VAL A 41 13.67 1.46 2.19
N ILE A 42 13.40 0.16 2.21
CA ILE A 42 12.06 -0.41 1.93
C ILE A 42 11.46 -0.89 3.26
N ALA A 43 10.31 -0.32 3.61
CA ALA A 43 9.48 -0.77 4.72
C ALA A 43 8.48 -1.83 4.21
N ALA A 44 8.50 -3.01 4.80
CA ALA A 44 7.74 -4.16 4.32
C ALA A 44 6.92 -4.79 5.45
N GLU A 45 5.73 -5.25 5.12
CA GLU A 45 4.86 -6.01 6.04
C GLU A 45 5.50 -7.35 6.41
N ASP A 46 5.82 -8.19 5.44
CA ASP A 46 6.67 -9.35 5.60
C ASP A 46 7.97 -9.21 4.80
N THR A 47 9.07 -8.96 5.49
CA THR A 47 10.39 -8.79 4.87
C THR A 47 10.86 -10.04 4.12
N ARG A 48 10.37 -11.24 4.47
CA ARG A 48 10.72 -12.50 3.79
C ARG A 48 10.08 -12.57 2.41
N ASN A 49 8.81 -12.13 2.27
CA ASN A 49 8.11 -12.08 0.99
C ASN A 49 8.70 -10.98 0.12
N THR A 50 8.89 -9.78 0.68
CA THR A 50 9.53 -8.67 -0.04
C THR A 50 10.94 -9.00 -0.48
N LYS A 51 11.73 -9.76 0.30
CA LYS A 51 13.07 -10.18 -0.09
C LYS A 51 13.08 -11.08 -1.33
N LYS A 52 12.07 -11.96 -1.48
CA LYS A 52 11.93 -12.77 -2.71
C LYS A 52 11.69 -11.89 -3.93
N LEU A 53 10.81 -10.89 -3.80
CA LEU A 53 10.53 -9.91 -4.85
C LEU A 53 11.80 -9.13 -5.20
N CYS A 54 12.51 -8.60 -4.20
CA CYS A 54 13.75 -7.87 -4.37
C CYS A 54 14.82 -8.71 -5.09
N ASN A 55 14.99 -9.97 -4.69
CA ASN A 55 15.94 -10.88 -5.35
C ASN A 55 15.60 -11.11 -6.81
N TYR A 56 14.30 -11.27 -7.16
CA TYR A 56 13.87 -11.49 -8.53
C TYR A 56 14.18 -10.28 -9.44
N PHE A 57 14.01 -9.06 -8.91
CA PHE A 57 14.22 -7.81 -9.67
C PHE A 57 15.59 -7.18 -9.44
N GLU A 58 16.51 -7.87 -8.76
CA GLU A 58 17.87 -7.38 -8.46
C GLU A 58 17.83 -6.02 -7.74
N ILE A 59 17.07 -5.97 -6.62
CA ILE A 59 16.95 -4.81 -5.75
C ILE A 59 17.73 -5.08 -4.47
N ASP A 60 18.75 -4.27 -4.20
CA ASP A 60 19.65 -4.42 -3.04
C ASP A 60 19.29 -3.50 -1.88
N THR A 61 18.26 -2.67 -2.02
CA THR A 61 17.82 -1.71 -1.01
C THR A 61 17.52 -2.41 0.32
N PRO A 62 18.00 -1.87 1.46
CA PRO A 62 17.75 -2.43 2.78
C PRO A 62 16.28 -2.55 3.12
N LEU A 63 15.90 -3.68 3.74
CA LEU A 63 14.54 -3.94 4.19
C LEU A 63 14.40 -3.68 5.69
N VAL A 64 13.29 -3.06 6.10
CA VAL A 64 12.87 -2.93 7.49
C VAL A 64 11.45 -3.43 7.64
N SER A 65 11.15 -4.03 8.79
CA SER A 65 9.81 -4.55 9.09
C SER A 65 8.88 -3.42 9.52
N TYR A 66 7.66 -3.40 8.95
CA TYR A 66 6.58 -2.51 9.33
C TYR A 66 5.24 -3.24 9.15
N HIS A 67 4.65 -3.73 10.24
CA HIS A 67 3.45 -4.56 10.26
C HIS A 67 2.53 -4.19 11.44
N GLU A 68 1.32 -4.70 11.47
CA GLU A 68 0.28 -4.37 12.47
C GLU A 68 0.75 -4.45 13.92
N HIS A 69 1.68 -5.36 14.26
CA HIS A 69 2.15 -5.55 15.62
C HIS A 69 3.29 -4.60 16.04
N ASN A 70 3.80 -3.76 15.14
CA ASN A 70 4.89 -2.82 15.43
C ASN A 70 4.63 -1.40 14.92
N LEU A 71 3.39 -1.01 14.65
CA LEU A 71 3.02 0.27 14.00
C LEU A 71 3.62 1.47 14.71
N GLU A 72 3.56 1.53 16.03
CA GLU A 72 4.09 2.68 16.79
C GLU A 72 5.60 2.78 16.68
N TYR A 73 6.32 1.71 17.04
CA TYR A 73 7.78 1.68 16.97
C TYR A 73 8.31 1.73 15.53
N GLY A 74 7.72 0.94 14.65
CA GLY A 74 8.08 0.93 13.22
C GLY A 74 7.80 2.25 12.55
N GLY A 75 6.63 2.86 12.83
CA GLY A 75 6.26 4.17 12.28
C GLY A 75 7.22 5.27 12.71
N GLU A 76 7.60 5.32 13.99
CA GLU A 76 8.59 6.29 14.47
C GLU A 76 9.96 6.10 13.83
N LYS A 77 10.37 4.85 13.62
CA LYS A 77 11.60 4.53 12.89
C LYS A 77 11.57 5.05 11.45
N LEU A 78 10.44 4.89 10.75
CA LEU A 78 10.27 5.38 9.37
C LEU A 78 10.28 6.92 9.33
N LEU A 79 9.63 7.59 10.28
CA LEU A 79 9.70 9.04 10.43
C LEU A 79 11.14 9.50 10.70
N GLY A 80 11.88 8.75 11.51
CA GLY A 80 13.31 9.01 11.76
C GLY A 80 14.12 9.05 10.45
N TYR A 81 13.91 8.09 9.54
CA TYR A 81 14.56 8.12 8.22
C TYR A 81 14.17 9.36 7.40
N LEU A 82 12.88 9.73 7.39
CA LEU A 82 12.41 10.92 6.67
C LEU A 82 13.03 12.21 7.26
N ARG A 83 13.14 12.32 8.59
CA ARG A 83 13.78 13.46 9.27
C ARG A 83 15.29 13.55 8.99
N GLU A 84 15.94 12.41 8.75
CA GLU A 84 17.35 12.34 8.32
C GLU A 84 17.54 12.72 6.84
N GLY A 85 16.48 13.09 6.13
CA GLY A 85 16.55 13.44 4.70
C GLY A 85 16.48 12.25 3.76
N LYS A 86 16.21 11.03 4.26
CA LYS A 86 16.15 9.78 3.49
C LYS A 86 14.78 9.57 2.85
N THR A 87 14.78 8.75 1.82
CA THR A 87 13.58 8.28 1.13
C THR A 87 13.16 6.90 1.64
N VAL A 88 11.86 6.71 1.87
CA VAL A 88 11.29 5.45 2.35
C VAL A 88 10.29 4.93 1.32
N ALA A 89 10.43 3.69 0.87
CA ALA A 89 9.44 3.00 0.07
C ALA A 89 8.64 2.03 0.95
N LEU A 90 7.33 2.27 1.11
CA LEU A 90 6.43 1.37 1.83
C LEU A 90 5.77 0.41 0.84
N VAL A 91 5.83 -0.88 1.12
CA VAL A 91 5.21 -1.96 0.36
C VAL A 91 4.36 -2.85 1.25
N SER A 92 3.29 -3.44 0.70
CA SER A 92 2.56 -4.56 1.29
C SER A 92 2.97 -5.88 0.64
N ASP A 93 2.47 -6.99 1.14
CA ASP A 93 2.75 -8.31 0.58
C ASP A 93 2.20 -8.47 -0.84
N ALA A 94 1.07 -7.83 -1.15
CA ALA A 94 0.47 -7.85 -2.48
C ALA A 94 -0.44 -6.62 -2.70
N GLY A 95 -0.27 -5.94 -3.82
CA GLY A 95 -1.08 -4.78 -4.20
C GLY A 95 -0.60 -3.47 -3.57
N LEU A 96 -1.54 -2.57 -3.27
CA LEU A 96 -1.28 -1.25 -2.72
C LEU A 96 -1.21 -1.28 -1.20
N PRO A 97 -0.16 -0.73 -0.56
CA PRO A 97 -0.12 -0.56 0.88
C PRO A 97 -1.24 0.39 1.35
N CYS A 98 -1.57 0.36 2.63
CA CYS A 98 -2.61 1.17 3.28
C CYS A 98 -4.07 0.79 2.96
N ILE A 99 -4.30 -0.15 2.05
CA ILE A 99 -5.66 -0.64 1.73
C ILE A 99 -5.78 -2.08 2.25
N SER A 100 -6.44 -2.25 3.38
CA SER A 100 -6.51 -3.52 4.14
C SER A 100 -5.15 -4.03 4.64
N ASP A 101 -4.12 -3.22 4.55
CA ASP A 101 -2.74 -3.48 4.94
C ASP A 101 -2.21 -2.33 5.80
N PRO A 102 -1.11 -2.52 6.55
CA PRO A 102 -0.47 -1.46 7.34
C PRO A 102 -0.03 -0.27 6.48
N GLY A 103 -0.06 0.95 7.05
CA GLY A 103 0.50 2.13 6.38
C GLY A 103 -0.30 3.43 6.54
N ALA A 104 -1.61 3.35 6.79
CA ALA A 104 -2.43 4.55 6.87
C ALA A 104 -1.97 5.51 7.99
N ASP A 105 -1.50 4.99 9.11
CA ASP A 105 -1.00 5.75 10.25
C ASP A 105 0.31 6.48 9.94
N ILE A 106 1.28 5.83 9.29
CA ILE A 106 2.53 6.49 8.88
C ILE A 106 2.29 7.55 7.81
N VAL A 107 1.34 7.34 6.90
CA VAL A 107 0.93 8.35 5.92
C VAL A 107 0.42 9.60 6.61
N VAL A 108 -0.47 9.46 7.60
CA VAL A 108 -1.00 10.60 8.36
C VAL A 108 0.14 11.36 9.05
N LYS A 109 1.01 10.67 9.79
CA LYS A 109 2.14 11.26 10.51
C LYS A 109 3.13 11.95 9.57
N ALA A 110 3.47 11.34 8.43
CA ALA A 110 4.36 11.94 7.43
C ALA A 110 3.79 13.24 6.87
N ILE A 111 2.47 13.28 6.57
CA ILE A 111 1.78 14.48 6.11
C ILE A 111 1.75 15.57 7.20
N GLU A 112 1.51 15.21 8.46
CA GLU A 112 1.50 16.14 9.59
C GLU A 112 2.87 16.79 9.79
N GLU A 113 3.96 16.04 9.65
CA GLU A 113 5.33 16.55 9.71
C GLU A 113 5.78 17.29 8.44
N GLY A 114 4.95 17.31 7.40
CA GLY A 114 5.21 18.07 6.16
C GLY A 114 6.02 17.32 5.11
N PHE A 115 6.25 16.02 5.29
CA PHE A 115 6.93 15.20 4.29
C PHE A 115 6.03 14.93 3.08
N ALA A 116 6.66 14.78 1.91
CA ALA A 116 5.96 14.36 0.71
C ALA A 116 5.56 12.89 0.82
N VAL A 117 4.30 12.57 0.44
CA VAL A 117 3.81 11.19 0.29
C VAL A 117 3.40 10.98 -1.15
N VAL A 118 4.07 10.06 -1.84
CA VAL A 118 3.90 9.86 -3.28
C VAL A 118 3.42 8.44 -3.56
N PRO A 119 2.15 8.26 -3.99
CA PRO A 119 1.66 6.97 -4.41
C PRO A 119 2.24 6.59 -5.79
N ILE A 120 2.72 5.36 -5.90
CA ILE A 120 3.17 4.76 -7.15
C ILE A 120 2.09 3.82 -7.65
N PRO A 121 1.37 4.15 -8.73
CA PRO A 121 0.31 3.31 -9.27
C PRO A 121 0.81 1.92 -9.66
N GLY A 122 -0.04 0.92 -9.46
CA GLY A 122 0.29 -0.47 -9.81
C GLY A 122 -0.90 -1.40 -9.58
N ALA A 123 -0.62 -2.68 -9.40
CA ALA A 123 -1.61 -3.73 -9.25
C ALA A 123 -2.63 -3.43 -8.13
N ASN A 124 -3.90 -3.64 -8.43
CA ASN A 124 -5.02 -3.45 -7.52
C ASN A 124 -6.08 -4.51 -7.78
N ALA A 125 -6.24 -5.45 -6.86
CA ALA A 125 -7.14 -6.59 -7.01
C ALA A 125 -8.61 -6.16 -7.13
N ALA A 126 -9.05 -5.20 -6.31
CA ALA A 126 -10.46 -4.78 -6.26
C ALA A 126 -10.91 -4.17 -7.60
N ILE A 127 -10.17 -3.19 -8.12
CA ILE A 127 -10.50 -2.53 -9.38
C ILE A 127 -10.34 -3.48 -10.56
N THR A 128 -9.30 -4.32 -10.56
CA THR A 128 -9.08 -5.32 -11.60
C THR A 128 -10.22 -6.34 -11.65
N ALA A 129 -10.70 -6.83 -10.50
CA ALA A 129 -11.85 -7.72 -10.43
C ALA A 129 -13.13 -7.03 -10.90
N LEU A 130 -13.36 -5.77 -10.49
CA LEU A 130 -14.55 -5.01 -10.89
C LEU A 130 -14.66 -4.86 -12.40
N ILE A 131 -13.61 -4.44 -13.08
CA ILE A 131 -13.63 -4.24 -14.55
C ILE A 131 -13.78 -5.55 -15.32
N ALA A 132 -13.39 -6.69 -14.73
CA ALA A 132 -13.53 -8.02 -15.33
C ALA A 132 -14.85 -8.73 -14.97
N SER A 133 -15.61 -8.22 -14.00
CA SER A 133 -16.82 -8.88 -13.46
C SER A 133 -18.05 -8.83 -14.38
N GLY A 134 -18.11 -7.87 -15.31
CA GLY A 134 -19.31 -7.59 -16.09
C GLY A 134 -20.42 -6.85 -15.31
N LEU A 135 -20.17 -6.51 -14.05
CA LEU A 135 -21.09 -5.68 -13.25
C LEU A 135 -20.97 -4.21 -13.64
N MET A 136 -21.97 -3.39 -13.24
CA MET A 136 -21.91 -1.95 -13.42
C MET A 136 -20.72 -1.39 -12.62
N PRO A 137 -19.75 -0.72 -13.25
CA PRO A 137 -18.53 -0.32 -12.56
C PRO A 137 -18.68 0.97 -11.71
N GLN A 138 -19.80 1.66 -11.83
CA GLN A 138 -20.05 2.94 -11.13
C GLN A 138 -21.53 3.14 -10.81
N PRO A 139 -21.89 3.61 -9.59
CA PRO A 139 -21.01 3.73 -8.43
C PRO A 139 -20.71 2.37 -7.80
N PHE A 140 -19.56 2.21 -7.16
CA PHE A 140 -19.23 1.03 -6.37
C PHE A 140 -18.74 1.43 -4.97
N PHE A 141 -18.82 0.49 -4.04
CA PHE A 141 -18.34 0.66 -2.67
C PHE A 141 -17.35 -0.44 -2.32
N PHE A 142 -16.12 -0.07 -1.99
CA PHE A 142 -15.12 -0.99 -1.48
C PHE A 142 -15.32 -1.17 0.03
N TYR A 143 -15.77 -2.34 0.44
CA TYR A 143 -16.04 -2.65 1.85
C TYR A 143 -14.79 -3.13 2.59
N GLY A 144 -13.86 -3.77 1.90
CA GLY A 144 -12.73 -4.48 2.49
C GLY A 144 -13.09 -5.92 2.85
N PHE A 145 -12.35 -6.50 3.79
CA PHE A 145 -12.57 -7.88 4.20
C PHE A 145 -13.72 -8.02 5.18
N LEU A 146 -14.56 -9.03 4.95
CA LEU A 146 -15.54 -9.46 5.94
C LEU A 146 -14.84 -10.13 7.13
N THR A 147 -15.45 -10.04 8.32
CA THR A 147 -14.93 -10.73 9.52
C THR A 147 -14.77 -12.24 9.30
N ARG A 148 -13.75 -12.82 9.92
CA ARG A 148 -13.53 -14.27 9.91
C ARG A 148 -14.55 -15.02 10.75
N ASN A 149 -15.16 -14.36 11.74
CA ASN A 149 -16.21 -14.95 12.56
C ASN A 149 -17.46 -15.24 11.72
N LYS A 150 -17.87 -16.50 11.64
CA LYS A 150 -18.97 -16.97 10.79
C LYS A 150 -20.30 -16.28 11.07
N LYS A 151 -20.63 -16.03 12.34
CA LYS A 151 -21.88 -15.39 12.77
C LYS A 151 -21.90 -13.90 12.38
N GLU A 152 -20.84 -13.20 12.71
CA GLU A 152 -20.70 -11.77 12.38
C GLU A 152 -20.64 -11.54 10.87
N ARG A 153 -19.90 -12.38 10.13
CA ARG A 153 -19.85 -12.32 8.66
C ARG A 153 -21.23 -12.43 8.03
N ARG A 154 -22.06 -13.35 8.57
CA ARG A 154 -23.46 -13.48 8.10
C ARG A 154 -24.26 -12.21 8.36
N GLN A 155 -24.09 -11.60 9.53
CA GLN A 155 -24.75 -10.32 9.87
C GLN A 155 -24.29 -9.19 8.94
N GLN A 156 -22.99 -9.10 8.67
CA GLN A 156 -22.44 -8.12 7.71
C GLN A 156 -23.04 -8.31 6.31
N LEU A 157 -23.13 -9.55 5.81
CA LEU A 157 -23.73 -9.84 4.52
C LEU A 157 -25.22 -9.48 4.45
N GLU A 158 -26.00 -9.75 5.52
CA GLU A 158 -27.40 -9.36 5.57
C GLU A 158 -27.56 -7.82 5.56
N LEU A 159 -26.68 -7.10 6.26
CA LEU A 159 -26.67 -5.63 6.23
C LEU A 159 -26.36 -5.11 4.82
N LEU A 160 -25.35 -5.67 4.16
CA LEU A 160 -24.95 -5.27 2.80
C LEU A 160 -26.07 -5.48 1.76
N LYS A 161 -26.91 -6.51 1.89
CA LYS A 161 -28.09 -6.72 1.02
C LYS A 161 -29.09 -5.58 1.04
N THR A 162 -29.13 -4.80 2.11
CA THR A 162 -30.07 -3.67 2.23
C THR A 162 -29.56 -2.40 1.56
N THR A 163 -28.33 -2.36 1.15
CA THR A 163 -27.71 -1.23 0.46
C THR A 163 -27.92 -1.35 -1.05
N ARG A 164 -28.14 -0.20 -1.71
CA ARG A 164 -28.47 -0.14 -3.15
C ARG A 164 -27.24 -0.12 -4.07
N ASN A 165 -26.03 -0.22 -3.53
CA ASN A 165 -24.79 -0.14 -4.29
C ASN A 165 -24.16 -1.53 -4.46
N ASP A 166 -23.49 -1.76 -5.57
CA ASP A 166 -22.64 -2.93 -5.73
C ASP A 166 -21.39 -2.82 -4.83
N PHE A 167 -20.97 -3.95 -4.26
CA PHE A 167 -19.86 -4.01 -3.31
C PHE A 167 -18.71 -4.82 -3.87
N ILE A 168 -17.49 -4.41 -3.49
CA ILE A 168 -16.28 -5.20 -3.60
C ILE A 168 -15.90 -5.62 -2.19
N LEU A 169 -15.80 -6.93 -1.98
CA LEU A 169 -15.40 -7.57 -0.72
C LEU A 169 -14.01 -8.14 -0.84
#